data_0c65a3a9c34b9dbb377aa8b210f1cab6
#
_entry.id   0c65a3a9c34b9dbb377aa8b210f1cab6
#
_cell.length_a   1.000
_cell.length_b   1.000
_cell.length_c   1.000
_cell.angle_alpha   90.00
_cell.angle_beta   90.00
_cell.angle_gamma   90.00
#
_symmetry.space_group_name_H-M   'P 1'
#
loop_
_entity.id
_entity.type
_entity.pdbx_description
1 polymer ?
#
loop_
_entity_poly.entity_id
_entity_poly.type
_entity_poly.pdbx_seq_one_letter_code
_entity_poly.pdbx_strand_id
1 'polypeptide(L)'
;MRGLLNRLSSIDSSAERGLQVIEFFDQLLSHRADAEAVARATAILSQTTAGVIFDEIGEVHVVDPAGRTLDTSGPGLNVLISDIIVDNDPVGRVWLERRDEADGHEWDELITARFALTMAALYSRSYSDDTHVGLTNPELLHTLLSDQAGEAETARAARLLGFGVGQPVRVLAVHAEARIERILPAFRAAVAGATTGRTVAAPMTNDLAVLIAAGAAPRTPTPHGIAVCVGPEVAIEQCGRSWSQARRGIRFAALRANPSNWILAEDLGCVIALADLDPQEIMSLPDVCAVGELANSRSGSTDMKILDQLGWQGSLREVATALHMHHSSVAYRVDRISDLLGFDVRSSDGRYRGRTALLLWHLHAAPRMAQPDTR
;
A
#
# COMPACT_ATOMS: atom_id res chain seq x y z
N MET A 1 -17.47 39.48 -6.31
CA MET A 1 -18.50 38.58 -6.85
C MET A 1 -19.92 39.20 -6.82
N ARG A 2 -20.43 39.71 -5.70
CA ARG A 2 -21.80 40.35 -5.64
C ARG A 2 -22.08 41.43 -6.71
N GLY A 3 -21.11 42.19 -7.15
CA GLY A 3 -21.28 43.22 -8.20
C GLY A 3 -21.40 42.68 -9.63
N LEU A 4 -20.90 41.45 -9.89
CA LEU A 4 -21.04 40.76 -11.16
C LEU A 4 -22.41 40.05 -11.21
N LEU A 5 -22.86 39.50 -10.08
CA LEU A 5 -24.19 38.90 -9.91
C LEU A 5 -25.31 39.88 -10.22
N ASN A 6 -25.26 41.14 -9.68
CA ASN A 6 -26.27 42.15 -9.93
C ASN A 6 -26.30 42.66 -11.39
N ARG A 7 -25.25 42.48 -12.19
CA ARG A 7 -25.24 42.81 -13.62
C ARG A 7 -25.75 41.68 -14.51
N LEU A 8 -25.59 40.44 -14.08
CA LEU A 8 -26.10 39.27 -14.79
C LEU A 8 -27.58 39.01 -14.54
N SER A 9 -28.09 39.26 -13.32
CA SER A 9 -29.49 39.07 -12.95
C SER A 9 -30.46 39.93 -13.74
N SER A 10 -30.00 40.99 -14.35
CA SER A 10 -30.81 41.84 -15.23
C SER A 10 -30.94 41.34 -16.68
N ILE A 11 -30.20 40.26 -17.01
CA ILE A 11 -30.08 39.76 -18.40
C ILE A 11 -30.77 38.39 -18.58
N ASP A 12 -30.70 37.52 -17.58
CA ASP A 12 -31.34 36.19 -17.67
C ASP A 12 -31.55 35.57 -16.27
N SER A 13 -32.80 35.23 -15.93
CA SER A 13 -33.17 34.56 -14.67
C SER A 13 -32.59 33.15 -14.54
N SER A 14 -32.21 32.53 -15.66
CA SER A 14 -31.54 31.23 -15.73
C SER A 14 -30.09 31.36 -15.28
N ALA A 15 -29.35 32.37 -15.72
CA ALA A 15 -27.96 32.60 -15.30
C ALA A 15 -27.84 32.87 -13.78
N GLU A 16 -28.81 33.55 -13.18
CA GLU A 16 -28.84 33.81 -11.73
C GLU A 16 -28.97 32.51 -10.92
N ARG A 17 -29.86 31.61 -11.31
CA ARG A 17 -30.00 30.29 -10.64
C ARG A 17 -28.76 29.45 -10.81
N GLY A 18 -28.13 29.41 -11.98
CA GLY A 18 -26.88 28.71 -12.19
C GLY A 18 -25.76 29.19 -11.25
N LEU A 19 -25.66 30.52 -11.04
CA LEU A 19 -24.72 31.10 -10.10
C LEU A 19 -25.05 30.74 -8.64
N GLN A 20 -26.33 30.65 -8.29
CA GLN A 20 -26.77 30.22 -6.95
C GLN A 20 -26.35 28.77 -6.65
N VAL A 21 -26.48 27.86 -7.64
CA VAL A 21 -26.00 26.48 -7.51
C VAL A 21 -24.49 26.45 -7.28
N ILE A 22 -23.71 27.23 -8.03
CA ILE A 22 -22.25 27.30 -7.87
C ILE A 22 -21.89 27.80 -6.46
N GLU A 23 -22.50 28.92 -6.04
CA GLU A 23 -22.26 29.53 -4.72
C GLU A 23 -22.65 28.58 -3.57
N PHE A 24 -23.70 27.81 -3.73
CA PHE A 24 -24.13 26.79 -2.77
C PHE A 24 -23.04 25.75 -2.53
N PHE A 25 -22.47 25.14 -3.57
CA PHE A 25 -21.41 24.15 -3.44
C PHE A 25 -20.10 24.75 -2.92
N ASP A 26 -19.74 26.00 -3.31
CA ASP A 26 -18.60 26.73 -2.78
C ASP A 26 -18.73 26.98 -1.27
N GLN A 27 -19.95 27.24 -0.79
CA GLN A 27 -20.20 27.37 0.66
C GLN A 27 -20.04 26.05 1.40
N LEU A 28 -20.49 24.92 0.85
CA LEU A 28 -20.28 23.60 1.46
C LEU A 28 -18.79 23.29 1.64
N LEU A 29 -17.97 23.58 0.64
CA LEU A 29 -16.52 23.44 0.74
C LEU A 29 -15.90 24.34 1.82
N SER A 30 -16.35 25.59 1.91
CA SER A 30 -15.82 26.56 2.86
C SER A 30 -16.16 26.21 4.33
N HIS A 31 -17.31 25.59 4.55
CA HIS A 31 -17.77 25.13 5.86
C HIS A 31 -17.25 23.75 6.27
N ARG A 32 -16.31 23.16 5.51
CA ARG A 32 -15.74 21.84 5.78
C ARG A 32 -16.78 20.72 5.91
N ALA A 33 -17.84 20.76 5.09
CA ALA A 33 -18.79 19.67 5.03
C ALA A 33 -18.08 18.36 4.64
N ASP A 34 -18.49 17.23 5.21
CA ASP A 34 -18.04 15.90 4.81
C ASP A 34 -18.82 15.37 3.60
N ALA A 35 -18.44 14.20 3.08
CA ALA A 35 -19.03 13.62 1.88
C ALA A 35 -20.54 13.34 2.06
N GLU A 36 -20.94 12.83 3.23
CA GLU A 36 -22.36 12.57 3.53
C GLU A 36 -23.17 13.86 3.59
N ALA A 37 -22.63 14.91 4.23
CA ALA A 37 -23.32 16.21 4.29
C ALA A 37 -23.48 16.85 2.92
N VAL A 38 -22.49 16.72 2.03
CA VAL A 38 -22.59 17.22 0.64
C VAL A 38 -23.61 16.42 -0.15
N ALA A 39 -23.61 15.08 -0.04
CA ALA A 39 -24.61 14.24 -0.68
C ALA A 39 -26.03 14.59 -0.19
N ARG A 40 -26.20 14.82 1.11
CA ARG A 40 -27.47 15.23 1.72
C ARG A 40 -27.92 16.61 1.22
N ALA A 41 -27.01 17.57 1.19
CA ALA A 41 -27.32 18.91 0.68
C ALA A 41 -27.67 18.88 -0.81
N THR A 42 -26.99 18.04 -1.60
CA THR A 42 -27.29 17.84 -3.02
C THR A 42 -28.66 17.19 -3.23
N ALA A 43 -29.01 16.16 -2.45
CA ALA A 43 -30.32 15.49 -2.54
C ALA A 43 -31.48 16.46 -2.25
N ILE A 44 -31.30 17.31 -1.24
CA ILE A 44 -32.29 18.33 -0.88
C ILE A 44 -32.38 19.43 -1.96
N LEU A 45 -31.24 19.90 -2.49
CA LEU A 45 -31.19 20.93 -3.53
C LEU A 45 -31.86 20.45 -4.84
N SER A 46 -31.52 19.23 -5.28
CA SER A 46 -32.03 18.66 -6.53
C SER A 46 -33.44 18.06 -6.41
N GLN A 47 -33.96 17.88 -5.20
CA GLN A 47 -35.19 17.15 -4.89
C GLN A 47 -35.19 15.72 -5.47
N THR A 48 -33.99 15.11 -5.55
CA THR A 48 -33.80 13.76 -6.08
C THR A 48 -32.95 12.93 -5.09
N THR A 49 -32.88 11.61 -5.30
CA THR A 49 -31.91 10.81 -4.59
C THR A 49 -30.51 11.16 -5.12
N ALA A 50 -29.58 11.53 -4.24
CA ALA A 50 -28.19 11.81 -4.58
C ALA A 50 -27.28 10.73 -3.97
N GLY A 51 -26.34 10.23 -4.76
CA GLY A 51 -25.39 9.25 -4.30
C GLY A 51 -23.96 9.57 -4.73
N VAL A 52 -23.02 9.08 -3.94
CA VAL A 52 -21.58 9.11 -4.21
C VAL A 52 -20.96 7.77 -3.85
N ILE A 53 -20.05 7.32 -4.67
CA ILE A 53 -19.18 6.17 -4.40
C ILE A 53 -17.72 6.55 -4.70
N PHE A 54 -16.83 6.24 -3.78
CA PHE A 54 -15.40 6.31 -3.99
C PHE A 54 -14.88 4.89 -4.22
N ASP A 55 -14.44 4.60 -5.45
CA ASP A 55 -14.11 3.24 -5.89
C ASP A 55 -12.93 2.63 -5.12
N GLU A 56 -11.96 3.46 -4.70
CA GLU A 56 -10.75 3.00 -4.00
C GLU A 56 -10.99 2.62 -2.53
N ILE A 57 -11.91 3.31 -1.86
CA ILE A 57 -12.16 3.12 -0.41
C ILE A 57 -13.44 2.34 -0.13
N GLY A 58 -14.25 2.10 -1.17
CA GLY A 58 -15.53 1.43 -1.03
C GLY A 58 -16.57 2.23 -0.20
N GLU A 59 -16.32 3.53 0.03
CA GLU A 59 -17.23 4.41 0.76
C GLU A 59 -18.39 4.81 -0.14
N VAL A 60 -19.62 4.57 0.34
CA VAL A 60 -20.86 4.85 -0.40
C VAL A 60 -21.80 5.65 0.48
N HIS A 61 -22.28 6.78 -0.02
CA HIS A 61 -23.35 7.55 0.62
C HIS A 61 -24.49 7.74 -0.37
N VAL A 62 -25.70 7.34 0.01
CA VAL A 62 -26.91 7.55 -0.78
C VAL A 62 -27.96 8.22 0.11
N VAL A 63 -28.52 9.34 -0.35
CA VAL A 63 -29.43 10.17 0.43
C VAL A 63 -30.67 10.47 -0.37
N ASP A 64 -31.85 10.33 0.25
CA ASP A 64 -33.14 10.65 -0.34
C ASP A 64 -33.43 12.17 -0.37
N PRO A 65 -34.46 12.65 -1.12
CA PRO A 65 -34.82 14.08 -1.17
C PRO A 65 -35.19 14.69 0.20
N ALA A 66 -35.54 13.86 1.18
CA ALA A 66 -35.83 14.31 2.55
C ALA A 66 -34.58 14.40 3.42
N GLY A 67 -33.37 14.11 2.88
CA GLY A 67 -32.12 14.18 3.58
C GLY A 67 -31.82 12.94 4.44
N ARG A 68 -32.52 11.81 4.23
CA ARG A 68 -32.31 10.57 4.98
C ARG A 68 -31.35 9.65 4.22
N THR A 69 -30.36 9.12 4.91
CA THR A 69 -29.40 8.14 4.34
C THR A 69 -30.13 6.83 4.02
N LEU A 70 -29.85 6.28 2.84
CA LEU A 70 -30.40 5.02 2.34
C LEU A 70 -29.33 3.92 2.39
N ASP A 71 -29.74 2.72 2.75
CA ASP A 71 -28.88 1.54 2.81
C ASP A 71 -28.82 0.83 1.45
N THR A 72 -28.27 1.50 0.43
CA THR A 72 -28.15 1.01 -0.94
C THR A 72 -26.72 1.17 -1.43
N SER A 73 -26.25 0.21 -2.25
CA SER A 73 -24.84 0.11 -2.66
C SER A 73 -24.51 0.73 -4.02
N GLY A 74 -25.45 1.40 -4.70
CA GLY A 74 -25.18 1.94 -6.02
C GLY A 74 -26.39 2.60 -6.70
N PRO A 75 -26.20 3.15 -7.90
CA PRO A 75 -27.24 3.83 -8.66
C PRO A 75 -28.35 2.90 -9.15
N GLY A 76 -29.59 3.39 -9.15
CA GLY A 76 -30.76 2.70 -9.72
C GLY A 76 -30.87 2.83 -11.24
N LEU A 77 -32.10 2.84 -11.79
CA LEU A 77 -32.33 2.82 -13.23
C LEU A 77 -32.45 4.27 -13.75
N ASN A 78 -32.82 5.21 -13.59
CA ASN A 78 -32.90 6.58 -14.18
C ASN A 78 -31.92 7.54 -13.50
N VAL A 79 -30.67 7.43 -13.86
CA VAL A 79 -29.58 8.16 -13.19
C VAL A 79 -28.79 9.05 -14.13
N LEU A 80 -28.46 10.24 -13.67
CA LEU A 80 -27.46 11.10 -14.25
C LEU A 80 -26.15 10.90 -13.46
N ILE A 81 -25.10 10.42 -14.11
CA ILE A 81 -23.83 10.06 -13.48
C ILE A 81 -22.73 11.02 -13.94
N SER A 82 -21.81 11.36 -13.03
CA SER A 82 -20.57 12.07 -13.34
C SER A 82 -19.41 11.45 -12.58
N ASP A 83 -18.27 11.33 -13.25
CA ASP A 83 -17.06 10.83 -12.62
C ASP A 83 -16.45 11.89 -11.69
N ILE A 84 -15.89 11.43 -10.59
CA ILE A 84 -15.07 12.24 -9.67
C ILE A 84 -13.63 12.12 -10.17
N ILE A 85 -13.07 13.20 -10.73
CA ILE A 85 -11.73 13.20 -11.32
C ILE A 85 -10.79 14.00 -10.42
N VAL A 86 -9.68 13.38 -10.00
CA VAL A 86 -8.61 14.01 -9.23
C VAL A 86 -7.29 13.71 -9.92
N ASP A 87 -6.49 14.73 -10.19
CA ASP A 87 -5.21 14.62 -10.90
C ASP A 87 -5.29 13.84 -12.24
N ASN A 88 -6.42 13.99 -12.94
CA ASN A 88 -6.74 13.32 -14.21
C ASN A 88 -7.11 11.83 -14.10
N ASP A 89 -7.23 11.29 -12.87
CA ASP A 89 -7.66 9.91 -12.63
C ASP A 89 -9.08 9.88 -12.04
N PRO A 90 -9.97 8.97 -12.50
CA PRO A 90 -11.29 8.77 -11.93
C PRO A 90 -11.13 8.03 -10.58
N VAL A 91 -11.55 8.68 -9.48
CA VAL A 91 -11.46 8.13 -8.11
C VAL A 91 -12.82 7.66 -7.58
N GLY A 92 -13.88 7.91 -8.32
CA GLY A 92 -15.24 7.54 -7.94
C GLY A 92 -16.29 8.16 -8.84
N ARG A 93 -17.55 8.07 -8.43
CA ARG A 93 -18.69 8.58 -9.19
C ARG A 93 -19.73 9.20 -8.28
N VAL A 94 -20.41 10.22 -8.77
CA VAL A 94 -21.64 10.76 -8.19
C VAL A 94 -22.81 10.51 -9.12
N TRP A 95 -24.02 10.47 -8.55
CA TRP A 95 -25.23 10.36 -9.35
C TRP A 95 -26.41 11.08 -8.70
N LEU A 96 -27.37 11.48 -9.58
CA LEU A 96 -28.71 11.88 -9.20
C LEU A 96 -29.70 10.88 -9.79
N GLU A 97 -30.64 10.37 -8.98
CA GLU A 97 -31.65 9.39 -9.41
C GLU A 97 -33.04 9.97 -9.27
N ARG A 98 -33.79 10.00 -10.39
CA ARG A 98 -35.19 10.44 -10.44
C ARG A 98 -36.13 9.27 -10.48
N ARG A 99 -37.28 9.43 -9.83
CA ARG A 99 -38.36 8.44 -9.85
C ARG A 99 -39.16 8.47 -11.13
N ASP A 100 -39.33 9.64 -11.79
CA ASP A 100 -40.10 9.85 -13.00
C ASP A 100 -39.30 10.56 -14.09
N GLU A 101 -39.39 10.08 -15.34
CA GLU A 101 -38.69 10.68 -16.51
C GLU A 101 -39.26 12.07 -16.91
N ALA A 102 -40.49 12.41 -16.46
CA ALA A 102 -41.16 13.64 -16.87
C ALA A 102 -40.63 14.92 -16.17
N ASP A 103 -39.86 14.78 -15.08
CA ASP A 103 -39.41 15.89 -14.24
C ASP A 103 -37.91 16.24 -14.40
N GLY A 104 -37.31 16.05 -15.58
CA GLY A 104 -35.95 16.52 -15.87
C GLY A 104 -35.83 18.02 -15.59
N HIS A 105 -34.99 18.40 -14.60
CA HIS A 105 -34.75 19.82 -14.33
C HIS A 105 -33.58 20.30 -15.16
N GLU A 106 -33.75 21.48 -15.74
CA GLU A 106 -32.73 22.20 -16.53
C GLU A 106 -31.32 22.28 -15.85
N TRP A 107 -31.32 22.08 -14.53
CA TRP A 107 -30.09 22.25 -13.69
C TRP A 107 -29.42 20.95 -13.23
N ASP A 108 -30.00 19.79 -13.53
CA ASP A 108 -29.49 18.51 -13.03
C ASP A 108 -28.04 18.23 -13.50
N GLU A 109 -27.75 18.55 -14.75
CA GLU A 109 -26.37 18.41 -15.28
C GLU A 109 -25.38 19.32 -14.54
N LEU A 110 -25.77 20.58 -14.27
CA LEU A 110 -24.94 21.51 -13.54
C LEU A 110 -24.76 21.07 -12.07
N ILE A 111 -25.83 20.62 -11.43
CA ILE A 111 -25.79 20.11 -10.05
C ILE A 111 -24.89 18.89 -9.97
N THR A 112 -25.03 17.93 -10.88
CA THR A 112 -24.20 16.71 -10.89
C THR A 112 -22.74 17.03 -11.15
N ALA A 113 -22.44 17.93 -12.10
CA ALA A 113 -21.07 18.36 -12.37
C ALA A 113 -20.44 19.08 -11.16
N ARG A 114 -21.20 19.96 -10.47
CA ARG A 114 -20.74 20.63 -9.26
C ARG A 114 -20.58 19.69 -8.08
N PHE A 115 -21.48 18.72 -7.95
CA PHE A 115 -21.38 17.65 -6.97
C PHE A 115 -20.09 16.87 -7.17
N ALA A 116 -19.78 16.43 -8.40
CA ALA A 116 -18.54 15.74 -8.72
C ALA A 116 -17.28 16.57 -8.39
N LEU A 117 -17.26 17.85 -8.78
CA LEU A 117 -16.16 18.76 -8.48
C LEU A 117 -15.99 18.99 -6.97
N THR A 118 -17.09 19.09 -6.24
CA THR A 118 -17.06 19.25 -4.78
C THR A 118 -16.54 18.00 -4.10
N MET A 119 -16.97 16.82 -4.56
CA MET A 119 -16.45 15.54 -4.08
C MET A 119 -14.98 15.37 -4.43
N ALA A 120 -14.52 15.78 -5.60
CA ALA A 120 -13.10 15.78 -5.95
C ALA A 120 -12.27 16.67 -5.02
N ALA A 121 -12.76 17.85 -4.70
CA ALA A 121 -12.11 18.76 -3.76
C ALA A 121 -12.11 18.23 -2.32
N LEU A 122 -13.20 17.58 -1.90
CA LEU A 122 -13.26 16.89 -0.60
C LEU A 122 -12.32 15.70 -0.56
N TYR A 123 -12.33 14.87 -1.60
CA TYR A 123 -11.42 13.76 -1.74
C TYR A 123 -9.97 14.28 -1.65
N SER A 124 -9.56 15.24 -2.45
CA SER A 124 -8.22 15.84 -2.39
C SER A 124 -7.91 16.40 -1.00
N ARG A 125 -8.86 17.04 -0.32
CA ARG A 125 -8.65 17.63 1.02
C ARG A 125 -8.60 16.57 2.11
N SER A 126 -9.53 15.61 2.13
CA SER A 126 -9.57 14.52 3.13
C SER A 126 -8.38 13.60 2.98
N TYR A 127 -7.90 13.45 1.76
CA TYR A 127 -6.71 12.69 1.43
C TYR A 127 -5.42 13.53 1.49
N SER A 128 -5.47 14.84 1.59
CA SER A 128 -4.31 15.71 1.84
C SER A 128 -4.02 15.95 3.32
N ASP A 129 -4.97 15.83 4.22
CA ASP A 129 -4.76 16.29 5.60
C ASP A 129 -4.51 15.22 6.67
N ASP A 130 -4.90 13.95 6.56
CA ASP A 130 -4.76 13.04 7.72
C ASP A 130 -4.31 11.59 7.49
N THR A 131 -4.23 11.06 6.26
CA THR A 131 -3.84 9.63 6.10
C THR A 131 -3.15 9.30 4.76
N HIS A 132 -2.38 10.24 4.21
CA HIS A 132 -1.81 10.06 2.89
C HIS A 132 -0.48 9.34 2.90
N VAL A 133 -0.49 8.13 2.32
CA VAL A 133 0.65 7.68 1.53
C VAL A 133 0.60 8.49 0.22
N GLY A 134 0.68 9.81 0.29
CA GLY A 134 0.86 10.69 -0.87
C GLY A 134 2.28 10.54 -1.37
N LEU A 135 2.47 10.38 -2.68
CA LEU A 135 3.79 10.58 -3.26
C LEU A 135 4.22 12.01 -2.91
N THR A 136 5.21 12.13 -2.04
CA THR A 136 5.80 13.41 -1.66
C THR A 136 6.92 13.77 -2.64
N ASN A 137 7.47 14.98 -2.51
CA ASN A 137 8.68 15.32 -3.25
C ASN A 137 9.76 14.27 -2.96
N PRO A 138 10.15 13.42 -3.96
CA PRO A 138 11.09 12.33 -3.74
C PRO A 138 12.42 12.80 -3.17
N GLU A 139 12.89 14.00 -3.56
CA GLU A 139 14.15 14.56 -3.13
C GLU A 139 14.20 14.80 -1.61
N LEU A 140 13.09 15.24 -1.01
CA LEU A 140 13.01 15.46 0.44
C LEU A 140 13.11 14.13 1.20
N LEU A 141 12.40 13.10 0.74
CA LEU A 141 12.46 11.79 1.39
C LEU A 141 13.83 11.12 1.15
N HIS A 142 14.39 11.25 -0.06
CA HIS A 142 15.75 10.77 -0.34
C HIS A 142 16.78 11.43 0.58
N THR A 143 16.72 12.75 0.76
CA THR A 143 17.61 13.47 1.69
C THR A 143 17.46 12.92 3.10
N LEU A 144 16.23 12.72 3.56
CA LEU A 144 15.93 12.24 4.91
C LEU A 144 16.42 10.80 5.14
N LEU A 145 16.35 9.94 4.11
CA LEU A 145 16.76 8.53 4.19
C LEU A 145 18.24 8.31 3.88
N SER A 146 18.98 9.35 3.46
CA SER A 146 20.38 9.28 3.12
C SER A 146 21.24 9.33 4.39
N ASP A 147 22.18 8.39 4.51
CA ASP A 147 23.20 8.43 5.57
C ASP A 147 24.25 9.53 5.38
N GLN A 148 24.24 10.23 4.22
CA GLN A 148 25.20 11.27 3.87
C GLN A 148 24.67 12.70 4.08
N ALA A 149 23.38 12.86 4.35
CA ALA A 149 22.77 14.17 4.59
C ALA A 149 23.25 14.73 5.94
N GLY A 150 23.59 16.03 5.94
CA GLY A 150 23.95 16.74 7.18
C GLY A 150 22.74 16.90 8.11
N GLU A 151 22.97 17.05 9.43
CA GLU A 151 21.89 17.21 10.42
C GLU A 151 20.94 18.35 10.08
N ALA A 152 21.45 19.48 9.56
CA ALA A 152 20.63 20.63 9.18
C ALA A 152 19.72 20.34 7.98
N GLU A 153 20.21 19.57 7.00
CA GLU A 153 19.45 19.17 5.81
C GLU A 153 18.37 18.16 6.19
N THR A 154 18.70 17.17 7.01
CA THR A 154 17.77 16.17 7.55
C THR A 154 16.68 16.84 8.36
N ALA A 155 17.02 17.76 9.27
CA ALA A 155 16.04 18.49 10.06
C ALA A 155 15.15 19.40 9.20
N ARG A 156 15.68 19.97 8.11
CA ARG A 156 14.90 20.77 7.15
C ARG A 156 13.94 19.88 6.35
N ALA A 157 14.42 18.76 5.83
CA ALA A 157 13.60 17.81 5.08
C ALA A 157 12.46 17.25 5.96
N ALA A 158 12.75 16.85 7.21
CA ALA A 158 11.75 16.40 8.17
C ALA A 158 10.63 17.43 8.38
N ARG A 159 10.99 18.70 8.61
CA ARG A 159 10.00 19.78 8.80
C ARG A 159 9.16 20.03 7.55
N LEU A 160 9.77 20.02 6.36
CA LEU A 160 9.04 20.20 5.10
C LEU A 160 8.09 19.02 4.82
N LEU A 161 8.44 17.83 5.29
CA LEU A 161 7.57 16.65 5.26
C LEU A 161 6.55 16.64 6.41
N GLY A 162 6.59 17.63 7.30
CA GLY A 162 5.63 17.84 8.40
C GLY A 162 5.87 16.97 9.63
N PHE A 163 7.11 16.51 9.86
CA PHE A 163 7.51 15.80 11.06
C PHE A 163 8.23 16.73 12.06
N GLY A 164 7.94 16.52 13.34
CA GLY A 164 8.60 17.24 14.43
C GLY A 164 9.99 16.69 14.75
N VAL A 165 10.84 17.50 15.36
CA VAL A 165 12.16 17.08 15.86
C VAL A 165 12.00 15.99 16.92
N GLY A 166 12.81 14.92 16.83
CA GLY A 166 12.76 13.78 17.74
C GLY A 166 11.51 12.92 17.60
N GLN A 167 10.60 13.20 16.66
CA GLN A 167 9.39 12.42 16.48
C GLN A 167 9.73 10.97 16.16
N PRO A 168 9.16 9.98 16.89
CA PRO A 168 9.38 8.58 16.59
C PRO A 168 8.69 8.19 15.28
N VAL A 169 9.45 7.50 14.42
CA VAL A 169 9.02 7.08 13.09
C VAL A 169 9.50 5.66 12.76
N ARG A 170 8.88 5.04 11.77
CA ARG A 170 9.33 3.83 11.10
C ARG A 170 9.36 4.05 9.60
N VAL A 171 10.29 3.39 8.92
CA VAL A 171 10.34 3.39 7.46
C VAL A 171 10.03 1.99 6.95
N LEU A 172 9.14 1.91 5.97
CA LEU A 172 8.78 0.66 5.32
C LEU A 172 9.47 0.60 3.96
N ALA A 173 10.03 -0.55 3.63
CA ALA A 173 10.41 -0.91 2.28
C ALA A 173 9.29 -1.75 1.67
N VAL A 174 8.78 -1.33 0.52
CA VAL A 174 7.70 -2.02 -0.20
C VAL A 174 8.21 -2.43 -1.56
N HIS A 175 8.18 -3.72 -1.83
CA HIS A 175 8.54 -4.30 -3.13
C HIS A 175 7.29 -4.88 -3.79
N ALA A 176 7.15 -4.67 -5.09
CA ALA A 176 6.06 -5.24 -5.86
C ALA A 176 6.54 -5.71 -7.23
N GLU A 177 5.98 -6.83 -7.68
CA GLU A 177 6.22 -7.36 -9.03
C GLU A 177 5.55 -6.48 -10.11
N ALA A 178 4.48 -5.77 -9.75
CA ALA A 178 3.79 -4.82 -10.62
C ALA A 178 4.35 -3.40 -10.44
N ARG A 179 4.04 -2.51 -11.39
CA ARG A 179 4.38 -1.09 -11.26
C ARG A 179 3.76 -0.49 -10.00
N ILE A 180 4.53 0.30 -9.28
CA ILE A 180 4.17 0.91 -7.98
C ILE A 180 2.86 1.69 -8.08
N GLU A 181 2.62 2.39 -9.17
CA GLU A 181 1.40 3.18 -9.38
C GLU A 181 0.12 2.34 -9.34
N ARG A 182 0.20 1.06 -9.76
CA ARG A 182 -0.94 0.14 -9.74
C ARG A 182 -1.25 -0.44 -8.38
N ILE A 183 -0.23 -0.54 -7.52
CA ILE A 183 -0.39 -1.15 -6.20
C ILE A 183 -0.63 -0.11 -5.10
N LEU A 184 -0.28 1.14 -5.38
CA LEU A 184 -0.32 2.23 -4.41
C LEU A 184 -1.70 2.40 -3.75
N PRO A 185 -2.84 2.32 -4.48
CA PRO A 185 -4.16 2.42 -3.86
C PRO A 185 -4.44 1.31 -2.85
N ALA A 186 -4.21 0.04 -3.24
CA ALA A 186 -4.42 -1.10 -2.35
C ALA A 186 -3.47 -1.09 -1.14
N PHE A 187 -2.24 -0.64 -1.36
CA PHE A 187 -1.26 -0.47 -0.28
C PHE A 187 -1.65 0.67 0.67
N ARG A 188 -2.17 1.80 0.13
CA ARG A 188 -2.72 2.91 0.94
C ARG A 188 -3.81 2.43 1.89
N ALA A 189 -4.79 1.69 1.38
CA ALA A 189 -5.86 1.14 2.20
C ALA A 189 -5.32 0.24 3.33
N ALA A 190 -4.32 -0.60 3.03
CA ALA A 190 -3.68 -1.48 4.01
C ALA A 190 -2.91 -0.71 5.10
N VAL A 191 -2.25 0.40 4.74
CA VAL A 191 -1.49 1.24 5.68
C VAL A 191 -2.42 2.17 6.46
N ALA A 192 -3.42 2.77 5.83
CA ALA A 192 -4.36 3.70 6.45
C ALA A 192 -5.14 3.09 7.60
N GLY A 193 -5.54 1.81 7.47
CA GLY A 193 -6.19 1.08 8.56
C GLY A 193 -5.28 0.70 9.74
N ALA A 194 -3.98 0.91 9.60
CA ALA A 194 -2.97 0.44 10.55
C ALA A 194 -2.16 1.56 11.20
N THR A 195 -2.22 2.78 10.69
CA THR A 195 -1.46 3.93 11.21
C THR A 195 -2.38 5.11 11.51
N THR A 196 -2.31 5.61 12.74
CA THR A 196 -2.90 6.90 13.10
C THR A 196 -1.79 7.94 13.03
N GLY A 197 -1.69 8.69 11.94
CA GLY A 197 -0.69 9.75 11.83
C GLY A 197 -0.18 9.96 10.41
N ARG A 198 0.72 10.93 10.28
CA ARG A 198 1.28 11.34 9.01
C ARG A 198 2.07 10.23 8.34
N THR A 199 1.77 9.99 7.08
CA THR A 199 2.45 9.00 6.23
C THR A 199 2.90 9.70 4.96
N VAL A 200 4.16 9.51 4.56
CA VAL A 200 4.70 10.01 3.30
C VAL A 200 5.41 8.90 2.56
N ALA A 201 5.32 8.90 1.23
CA ALA A 201 5.93 7.89 0.40
C ALA A 201 6.68 8.52 -0.78
N ALA A 202 7.74 7.87 -1.20
CA ALA A 202 8.43 8.20 -2.45
C ALA A 202 8.93 6.94 -3.15
N PRO A 203 8.87 6.91 -4.48
CA PRO A 203 9.49 5.84 -5.25
C PRO A 203 11.00 5.88 -5.07
N MET A 204 11.58 4.71 -4.86
CA MET A 204 13.01 4.44 -4.92
C MET A 204 13.29 3.71 -6.24
N THR A 205 14.54 3.41 -6.55
CA THR A 205 14.91 2.81 -7.85
C THR A 205 14.05 1.62 -8.28
N ASN A 206 13.72 0.70 -7.36
CA ASN A 206 12.91 -0.50 -7.65
C ASN A 206 11.80 -0.74 -6.62
N ASP A 207 11.66 0.14 -5.64
CA ASP A 207 10.80 -0.07 -4.48
C ASP A 207 10.13 1.25 -4.08
N LEU A 208 9.23 1.18 -3.11
CA LEU A 208 8.61 2.33 -2.48
C LEU A 208 9.12 2.46 -1.04
N ALA A 209 9.66 3.61 -0.70
CA ALA A 209 9.89 3.98 0.69
C ALA A 209 8.66 4.64 1.27
N VAL A 210 8.21 4.17 2.43
CA VAL A 210 7.06 4.75 3.14
C VAL A 210 7.49 5.09 4.56
N LEU A 211 7.44 6.37 4.88
CA LEU A 211 7.72 6.89 6.22
C LEU A 211 6.41 7.09 6.97
N ILE A 212 6.28 6.46 8.12
CA ILE A 212 5.11 6.55 9.00
C ILE A 212 5.49 7.07 10.38
N ALA A 213 4.58 7.81 11.01
CA ALA A 213 4.70 8.09 12.45
C ALA A 213 4.68 6.78 13.24
N ALA A 214 5.45 6.70 14.31
CA ALA A 214 5.52 5.49 15.12
C ALA A 214 4.16 5.17 15.77
N GLY A 215 3.85 3.90 15.76
CA GLY A 215 2.64 3.29 16.28
C GLY A 215 2.75 1.79 16.11
N ALA A 216 1.66 1.05 16.28
CA ALA A 216 1.67 -0.37 15.99
C ALA A 216 2.04 -0.59 14.51
N ALA A 217 3.04 -1.42 14.24
CA ALA A 217 3.39 -1.79 12.87
C ALA A 217 2.16 -2.42 12.20
N PRO A 218 1.80 -1.96 10.99
CA PRO A 218 0.65 -2.51 10.29
C PRO A 218 0.86 -4.00 10.01
N ARG A 219 -0.16 -4.82 10.29
CA ARG A 219 -0.14 -6.27 10.08
C ARG A 219 -1.34 -6.75 9.24
N THR A 220 -1.96 -5.83 8.51
CA THR A 220 -3.05 -6.16 7.59
C THR A 220 -2.52 -6.98 6.42
N PRO A 221 -3.30 -7.95 5.90
CA PRO A 221 -2.89 -8.70 4.72
C PRO A 221 -2.57 -7.75 3.56
N THR A 222 -1.42 -7.94 2.90
CA THR A 222 -1.09 -7.23 1.67
C THR A 222 -1.68 -7.95 0.46
N PRO A 223 -2.02 -7.25 -0.62
CA PRO A 223 -2.38 -7.88 -1.88
C PRO A 223 -1.26 -8.81 -2.38
N HIS A 224 -1.63 -9.82 -3.19
CA HIS A 224 -0.66 -10.72 -3.81
C HIS A 224 0.39 -9.95 -4.61
N GLY A 225 1.65 -10.38 -4.52
CA GLY A 225 2.76 -9.77 -5.25
C GLY A 225 3.34 -8.52 -4.58
N ILE A 226 2.90 -8.18 -3.36
CA ILE A 226 3.47 -7.09 -2.56
C ILE A 226 4.19 -7.66 -1.34
N ALA A 227 5.45 -7.34 -1.19
CA ALA A 227 6.25 -7.63 -0.01
C ALA A 227 6.54 -6.35 0.76
N VAL A 228 6.49 -6.40 2.09
CA VAL A 228 6.76 -5.25 2.95
C VAL A 228 7.68 -5.63 4.09
N CYS A 229 8.71 -4.83 4.30
CA CYS A 229 9.52 -4.90 5.50
C CYS A 229 9.46 -3.58 6.26
N VAL A 230 9.19 -3.65 7.54
CA VAL A 230 9.11 -2.52 8.45
C VAL A 230 10.42 -2.38 9.20
N GLY A 231 11.06 -1.23 9.07
CA GLY A 231 12.27 -0.90 9.82
C GLY A 231 12.00 -0.63 11.31
N PRO A 232 13.04 -0.60 12.15
CA PRO A 232 12.92 -0.31 13.56
C PRO A 232 12.37 1.11 13.80
N GLU A 233 11.75 1.28 14.97
CA GLU A 233 11.37 2.60 15.44
C GLU A 233 12.61 3.42 15.80
N VAL A 234 12.68 4.63 15.28
CA VAL A 234 13.79 5.57 15.48
C VAL A 234 13.28 7.00 15.57
N ALA A 235 14.09 7.91 16.09
CA ALA A 235 13.83 9.34 15.92
C ALA A 235 13.93 9.72 14.44
N ILE A 236 13.15 10.73 14.00
CA ILE A 236 13.07 11.15 12.59
C ILE A 236 14.46 11.45 11.99
N GLU A 237 15.37 11.98 12.79
CA GLU A 237 16.75 12.28 12.38
C GLU A 237 17.57 11.04 12.05
N GLN A 238 17.12 9.87 12.50
CA GLN A 238 17.76 8.56 12.30
C GLN A 238 16.98 7.66 11.33
N CYS A 239 16.03 8.22 10.57
CA CYS A 239 15.17 7.41 9.70
C CYS A 239 15.95 6.67 8.60
N GLY A 240 17.14 7.15 8.17
CA GLY A 240 18.07 6.40 7.31
C GLY A 240 18.41 5.03 7.86
N ARG A 241 18.61 4.89 9.20
CA ARG A 241 18.82 3.61 9.86
C ARG A 241 17.61 2.67 9.75
N SER A 242 16.40 3.22 9.95
CA SER A 242 15.17 2.44 9.78
C SER A 242 15.02 1.97 8.33
N TRP A 243 15.29 2.85 7.37
CA TRP A 243 15.28 2.54 5.95
C TRP A 243 16.29 1.46 5.56
N SER A 244 17.53 1.61 5.98
CA SER A 244 18.59 0.63 5.71
C SER A 244 18.20 -0.77 6.18
N GLN A 245 17.62 -0.90 7.37
CA GLN A 245 17.17 -2.20 7.88
C GLN A 245 15.91 -2.71 7.16
N ALA A 246 14.98 -1.84 6.82
CA ALA A 246 13.81 -2.24 6.03
C ALA A 246 14.23 -2.79 4.65
N ARG A 247 15.17 -2.12 3.98
CA ARG A 247 15.74 -2.56 2.70
C ARG A 247 16.44 -3.92 2.77
N ARG A 248 17.20 -4.16 3.81
CA ARG A 248 17.85 -5.46 4.03
C ARG A 248 16.81 -6.54 4.30
N GLY A 249 15.82 -6.21 5.12
CA GLY A 249 14.78 -7.15 5.53
C GLY A 249 13.79 -7.51 4.42
N ILE A 250 13.54 -6.65 3.45
CA ILE A 250 12.58 -6.91 2.37
C ILE A 250 12.95 -8.16 1.54
N ARG A 251 14.24 -8.46 1.41
CA ARG A 251 14.73 -9.67 0.72
C ARG A 251 14.24 -10.95 1.38
N PHE A 252 13.91 -10.91 2.67
CA PHE A 252 13.39 -12.05 3.43
C PHE A 252 11.86 -12.13 3.37
N ALA A 253 11.17 -11.07 2.98
CA ALA A 253 9.72 -11.06 2.90
C ALA A 253 9.19 -12.02 1.82
N ALA A 254 9.87 -12.09 0.68
CA ALA A 254 9.54 -13.00 -0.41
C ALA A 254 9.73 -14.48 -0.04
N LEU A 255 10.50 -14.80 1.02
CA LEU A 255 10.81 -16.16 1.45
C LEU A 255 9.79 -16.75 2.41
N ARG A 256 8.92 -15.95 2.99
CA ARG A 256 7.89 -16.43 3.91
C ARG A 256 6.62 -16.78 3.14
N ALA A 257 6.23 -18.03 3.21
CA ALA A 257 4.91 -18.50 2.74
C ALA A 257 3.75 -17.94 3.60
N ASN A 258 3.89 -16.73 4.15
CA ASN A 258 2.88 -16.12 5.02
C ASN A 258 1.96 -15.24 4.18
N PRO A 259 0.62 -15.40 4.28
CA PRO A 259 -0.34 -14.60 3.53
C PRO A 259 -0.26 -13.09 3.78
N SER A 260 0.40 -12.64 4.85
CA SER A 260 0.58 -11.20 5.11
C SER A 260 1.85 -10.59 4.53
N ASN A 261 2.78 -11.33 4.02
CA ASN A 261 4.07 -10.87 3.45
C ASN A 261 4.79 -9.71 4.17
N TRP A 262 4.39 -9.41 5.42
CA TRP A 262 5.01 -8.38 6.25
C TRP A 262 6.10 -8.96 7.12
N ILE A 263 7.24 -8.27 7.21
CA ILE A 263 8.32 -8.60 8.13
C ILE A 263 8.68 -7.38 8.96
N LEU A 264 8.89 -7.56 10.25
CA LEU A 264 9.61 -6.60 11.06
C LEU A 264 11.11 -6.91 10.95
N ALA A 265 11.90 -5.90 10.60
CA ALA A 265 13.37 -6.08 10.51
C ALA A 265 13.97 -6.55 11.86
N GLU A 266 13.34 -6.13 12.96
CA GLU A 266 13.71 -6.53 14.33
C GLU A 266 13.56 -8.05 14.55
N ASP A 267 12.55 -8.69 13.94
CA ASP A 267 12.30 -10.14 14.05
C ASP A 267 13.35 -10.99 13.33
N LEU A 268 14.11 -10.39 12.40
CA LEU A 268 15.18 -11.08 11.69
C LEU A 268 16.45 -11.25 12.55
N GLY A 269 16.64 -10.40 13.55
CA GLY A 269 17.82 -10.45 14.41
C GLY A 269 19.11 -10.43 13.60
N CYS A 270 20.07 -11.29 13.95
CA CYS A 270 21.36 -11.37 13.26
C CYS A 270 21.27 -11.91 11.81
N VAL A 271 20.18 -12.60 11.47
CA VAL A 271 19.98 -13.16 10.10
C VAL A 271 19.92 -12.06 9.05
N ILE A 272 19.51 -10.84 9.42
CA ILE A 272 19.46 -9.69 8.51
C ILE A 272 20.84 -9.36 7.88
N ALA A 273 21.94 -9.70 8.58
CA ALA A 273 23.28 -9.48 8.06
C ALA A 273 23.59 -10.28 6.78
N LEU A 274 22.90 -11.40 6.57
CA LEU A 274 23.05 -12.20 5.35
C LEU A 274 22.57 -11.46 4.09
N ALA A 275 21.75 -10.42 4.26
CA ALA A 275 21.32 -9.59 3.14
C ALA A 275 22.45 -8.79 2.47
N ASP A 276 23.57 -8.59 3.18
CA ASP A 276 24.73 -7.82 2.68
C ASP A 276 25.74 -8.67 1.91
N LEU A 277 25.59 -10.00 1.94
CA LEU A 277 26.51 -10.89 1.22
C LEU A 277 26.45 -10.66 -0.28
N ASP A 278 27.61 -10.66 -0.93
CA ASP A 278 27.70 -10.57 -2.39
C ASP A 278 27.06 -11.82 -3.04
N PRO A 279 26.21 -11.69 -4.04
CA PRO A 279 25.63 -12.83 -4.71
C PRO A 279 26.63 -13.73 -5.41
N GLN A 280 27.75 -13.17 -5.91
CA GLN A 280 28.78 -14.00 -6.49
C GLN A 280 29.42 -14.86 -5.42
N GLU A 281 29.63 -14.28 -4.23
CA GLU A 281 30.10 -15.04 -3.06
C GLU A 281 29.08 -16.10 -2.65
N ILE A 282 27.80 -15.76 -2.53
CA ILE A 282 26.72 -16.73 -2.22
C ILE A 282 26.74 -17.89 -3.21
N MET A 283 26.80 -17.60 -4.52
CA MET A 283 26.76 -18.62 -5.58
C MET A 283 28.10 -19.38 -5.73
N SER A 284 29.15 -18.98 -5.06
CA SER A 284 30.38 -19.73 -4.99
C SER A 284 30.36 -20.84 -3.94
N LEU A 285 29.37 -20.81 -3.02
CA LEU A 285 29.26 -21.78 -1.94
C LEU A 285 28.71 -23.12 -2.46
N PRO A 286 29.44 -24.25 -2.25
CA PRO A 286 29.01 -25.56 -2.79
C PRO A 286 27.61 -25.97 -2.34
N ASP A 287 27.25 -25.74 -1.08
CA ASP A 287 25.93 -26.09 -0.54
C ASP A 287 24.81 -25.31 -1.25
N VAL A 288 25.06 -24.04 -1.60
CA VAL A 288 24.10 -23.19 -2.31
C VAL A 288 23.97 -23.63 -3.77
N CYS A 289 25.07 -23.99 -4.42
CA CYS A 289 25.03 -24.57 -5.77
C CYS A 289 24.18 -25.84 -5.81
N ALA A 290 24.40 -26.75 -4.84
CA ALA A 290 23.66 -28.00 -4.74
C ALA A 290 22.15 -27.76 -4.47
N VAL A 291 21.78 -26.77 -3.68
CA VAL A 291 20.38 -26.33 -3.50
C VAL A 291 19.83 -25.78 -4.82
N GLY A 292 20.60 -25.05 -5.61
CA GLY A 292 20.20 -24.59 -6.94
C GLY A 292 19.95 -25.74 -7.91
N GLU A 293 20.79 -26.78 -7.91
CA GLU A 293 20.57 -28.02 -8.68
C GLU A 293 19.31 -28.76 -8.22
N LEU A 294 19.09 -28.84 -6.90
CA LEU A 294 17.88 -29.41 -6.32
C LEU A 294 16.63 -28.65 -6.80
N ALA A 295 16.63 -27.32 -6.77
CA ALA A 295 15.52 -26.50 -7.21
C ALA A 295 15.17 -26.71 -8.68
N ASN A 296 16.16 -26.88 -9.54
CA ASN A 296 15.99 -27.10 -10.97
C ASN A 296 15.65 -28.57 -11.33
N SER A 297 15.66 -29.48 -10.36
CA SER A 297 15.29 -30.88 -10.60
C SER A 297 13.80 -31.05 -10.88
N ARG A 298 13.40 -32.17 -11.53
CA ARG A 298 12.00 -32.47 -11.85
C ARG A 298 11.05 -32.45 -10.64
N SER A 299 11.54 -32.73 -9.45
CA SER A 299 10.79 -32.68 -8.19
C SER A 299 11.20 -31.54 -7.27
N GLY A 300 11.96 -30.59 -7.78
CA GLY A 300 12.61 -29.52 -7.01
C GLY A 300 11.66 -28.76 -6.10
N SER A 301 10.50 -28.37 -6.59
CA SER A 301 9.50 -27.65 -5.79
C SER A 301 9.08 -28.42 -4.51
N THR A 302 8.91 -29.74 -4.60
CA THR A 302 8.55 -30.57 -3.44
C THR A 302 9.76 -30.79 -2.53
N ASP A 303 10.93 -31.02 -3.11
CA ASP A 303 12.15 -31.29 -2.35
C ASP A 303 12.65 -30.08 -1.58
N MET A 304 12.49 -28.88 -2.17
CA MET A 304 12.76 -27.60 -1.49
C MET A 304 11.86 -27.40 -0.27
N LYS A 305 10.55 -27.71 -0.40
CA LYS A 305 9.60 -27.68 0.72
C LYS A 305 9.96 -28.67 1.82
N ILE A 306 10.42 -29.87 1.46
CA ILE A 306 10.87 -30.87 2.42
C ILE A 306 12.12 -30.38 3.16
N LEU A 307 13.10 -29.84 2.44
CA LEU A 307 14.32 -29.28 3.03
C LEU A 307 14.02 -28.14 4.00
N ASP A 308 13.12 -27.23 3.62
CA ASP A 308 12.68 -26.13 4.49
C ASP A 308 11.99 -26.66 5.76
N GLN A 309 10.99 -27.55 5.60
CA GLN A 309 10.24 -28.10 6.73
C GLN A 309 11.14 -28.93 7.66
N LEU A 310 12.09 -29.68 7.12
CA LEU A 310 13.03 -30.45 7.92
C LEU A 310 13.92 -29.56 8.81
N GLY A 311 14.27 -28.39 8.31
CA GLY A 311 14.99 -27.37 9.08
C GLY A 311 14.23 -26.85 10.29
N TRP A 312 12.88 -26.85 10.23
CA TRP A 312 12.02 -26.37 11.31
C TRP A 312 11.53 -27.48 12.26
N GLN A 313 11.04 -28.60 11.70
CA GLN A 313 10.30 -29.61 12.43
C GLN A 313 11.23 -30.63 13.14
N GLY A 314 12.40 -30.87 12.60
CA GLY A 314 13.38 -31.80 13.18
C GLY A 314 13.07 -33.28 13.01
N SER A 315 11.85 -33.72 12.60
CA SER A 315 11.48 -35.11 12.40
C SER A 315 10.78 -35.35 11.06
N LEU A 316 11.05 -36.50 10.43
CA LEU A 316 10.42 -36.89 9.17
C LEU A 316 8.90 -37.04 9.28
N ARG A 317 8.38 -37.45 10.47
CA ARG A 317 6.94 -37.61 10.71
C ARG A 317 6.23 -36.25 10.71
N GLU A 318 6.80 -35.26 11.35
CA GLU A 318 6.26 -33.90 11.38
C GLU A 318 6.28 -33.28 9.98
N VAL A 319 7.40 -33.44 9.24
CA VAL A 319 7.48 -33.01 7.84
C VAL A 319 6.40 -33.68 6.97
N ALA A 320 6.20 -35.00 7.12
CA ALA A 320 5.18 -35.75 6.39
C ALA A 320 3.77 -35.22 6.70
N THR A 321 3.49 -34.93 7.97
CA THR A 321 2.21 -34.35 8.40
C THR A 321 2.03 -32.94 7.83
N ALA A 322 3.03 -32.08 7.94
CA ALA A 322 2.97 -30.69 7.47
C ALA A 322 2.78 -30.58 5.96
N LEU A 323 3.35 -31.51 5.20
CA LEU A 323 3.25 -31.52 3.72
C LEU A 323 2.14 -32.46 3.18
N HIS A 324 1.33 -33.07 4.06
CA HIS A 324 0.31 -34.06 3.69
C HIS A 324 0.86 -35.21 2.83
N MET A 325 2.05 -35.70 3.18
CA MET A 325 2.75 -36.77 2.46
C MET A 325 2.85 -38.04 3.30
N HIS A 326 3.01 -39.20 2.63
CA HIS A 326 3.31 -40.44 3.35
C HIS A 326 4.76 -40.43 3.87
N HIS A 327 4.99 -40.90 5.10
CA HIS A 327 6.29 -40.90 5.74
C HIS A 327 7.40 -41.57 4.88
N SER A 328 7.10 -42.69 4.24
CA SER A 328 8.07 -43.38 3.37
C SER A 328 8.48 -42.55 2.15
N SER A 329 7.54 -41.77 1.58
CA SER A 329 7.83 -40.86 0.46
C SER A 329 8.75 -39.74 0.88
N VAL A 330 8.53 -39.16 2.09
CA VAL A 330 9.39 -38.15 2.65
C VAL A 330 10.78 -38.72 2.93
N ALA A 331 10.86 -39.91 3.56
CA ALA A 331 12.13 -40.57 3.86
C ALA A 331 12.98 -40.81 2.58
N TYR A 332 12.38 -41.35 1.53
CA TYR A 332 13.05 -41.53 0.24
C TYR A 332 13.56 -40.25 -0.37
N ARG A 333 12.77 -39.20 -0.32
CA ARG A 333 13.17 -37.87 -0.84
C ARG A 333 14.30 -37.24 -0.02
N VAL A 334 14.27 -37.40 1.29
CA VAL A 334 15.32 -36.91 2.19
C VAL A 334 16.64 -37.62 1.93
N ASP A 335 16.63 -38.95 1.65
CA ASP A 335 17.83 -39.68 1.22
C ASP A 335 18.40 -39.07 -0.06
N ARG A 336 17.56 -38.87 -1.07
CA ARG A 336 17.98 -38.24 -2.33
C ARG A 336 18.49 -36.81 -2.17
N ILE A 337 17.86 -36.00 -1.31
CA ILE A 337 18.34 -34.65 -0.99
C ILE A 337 19.72 -34.72 -0.34
N SER A 338 19.92 -35.66 0.60
CA SER A 338 21.22 -35.84 1.27
C SER A 338 22.31 -36.23 0.28
N ASP A 339 22.01 -37.16 -0.64
CA ASP A 339 22.95 -37.57 -1.68
C ASP A 339 23.35 -36.40 -2.59
N LEU A 340 22.39 -35.56 -2.99
CA LEU A 340 22.64 -34.40 -3.85
C LEU A 340 23.41 -33.29 -3.13
N LEU A 341 23.07 -33.03 -1.86
CA LEU A 341 23.76 -32.03 -1.05
C LEU A 341 25.15 -32.49 -0.55
N GLY A 342 25.41 -33.82 -0.58
CA GLY A 342 26.68 -34.38 -0.11
C GLY A 342 26.82 -34.48 1.41
N PHE A 343 25.72 -34.33 2.16
CA PHE A 343 25.69 -34.49 3.62
C PHE A 343 24.32 -34.94 4.11
N ASP A 344 24.28 -35.64 5.27
CA ASP A 344 23.03 -36.10 5.85
C ASP A 344 22.21 -34.96 6.45
N VAL A 345 21.13 -34.56 5.74
CA VAL A 345 20.22 -33.49 6.17
C VAL A 345 19.34 -33.88 7.38
N ARG A 346 19.40 -35.14 7.87
CA ARG A 346 18.72 -35.54 9.12
C ARG A 346 19.54 -35.20 10.35
N SER A 347 20.85 -35.11 10.20
CA SER A 347 21.73 -34.74 11.30
C SER A 347 21.47 -33.30 11.74
N SER A 348 21.81 -32.98 12.97
CA SER A 348 21.71 -31.61 13.52
C SER A 348 22.45 -30.59 12.64
N ASP A 349 23.70 -30.91 12.31
CA ASP A 349 24.55 -30.05 11.50
C ASP A 349 24.05 -29.95 10.06
N GLY A 350 23.59 -31.07 9.49
CA GLY A 350 23.05 -31.12 8.14
C GLY A 350 21.78 -30.31 7.99
N ARG A 351 20.88 -30.35 8.98
CA ARG A 351 19.69 -29.47 8.99
C ARG A 351 20.08 -27.99 9.01
N TYR A 352 21.03 -27.62 9.87
CA TYR A 352 21.54 -26.25 9.95
C TYR A 352 22.17 -25.81 8.62
N ARG A 353 23.07 -26.62 8.04
CA ARG A 353 23.71 -26.35 6.74
C ARG A 353 22.67 -26.24 5.62
N GLY A 354 21.79 -27.22 5.48
CA GLY A 354 20.77 -27.26 4.44
C GLY A 354 19.83 -26.08 4.50
N ARG A 355 19.39 -25.70 5.71
CA ARG A 355 18.53 -24.52 5.90
C ARG A 355 19.25 -23.21 5.58
N THR A 356 20.53 -23.09 5.98
CA THR A 356 21.32 -21.89 5.68
C THR A 356 21.55 -21.78 4.16
N ALA A 357 21.90 -22.88 3.50
CA ALA A 357 22.08 -22.90 2.05
C ALA A 357 20.79 -22.55 1.31
N LEU A 358 19.64 -23.09 1.74
CA LEU A 358 18.33 -22.76 1.21
C LEU A 358 18.01 -21.27 1.37
N LEU A 359 18.26 -20.70 2.53
CA LEU A 359 18.07 -19.28 2.81
C LEU A 359 18.96 -18.40 1.90
N LEU A 360 20.22 -18.72 1.77
CA LEU A 360 21.16 -17.99 0.91
C LEU A 360 20.79 -18.11 -0.57
N TRP A 361 20.39 -19.29 -1.02
CA TRP A 361 19.90 -19.48 -2.39
C TRP A 361 18.68 -18.61 -2.69
N HIS A 362 17.73 -18.56 -1.78
CA HIS A 362 16.58 -17.67 -1.92
C HIS A 362 16.97 -16.19 -1.92
N LEU A 363 17.88 -15.77 -1.03
CA LEU A 363 18.36 -14.38 -1.00
C LEU A 363 19.07 -13.99 -2.31
N HIS A 364 19.76 -14.94 -2.97
CA HIS A 364 20.32 -14.72 -4.29
C HIS A 364 19.23 -14.57 -5.35
N ALA A 365 18.18 -15.39 -5.33
CA ALA A 365 17.06 -15.36 -6.27
C ALA A 365 16.09 -14.19 -6.01
N ALA A 366 16.07 -13.60 -4.80
CA ALA A 366 15.21 -12.48 -4.46
C ALA A 366 15.60 -11.21 -5.24
N PRO A 367 14.64 -10.37 -5.64
CA PRO A 367 14.91 -9.13 -6.34
C PRO A 367 15.92 -8.28 -5.56
N ARG A 368 16.96 -7.82 -6.25
CA ARG A 368 17.94 -6.92 -5.66
C ARG A 368 17.43 -5.49 -5.68
N MET A 369 17.39 -4.88 -4.52
CA MET A 369 17.30 -3.44 -4.42
C MET A 369 18.65 -2.84 -4.87
N ALA A 370 18.62 -1.97 -5.88
CA ALA A 370 19.82 -1.30 -6.33
C ALA A 370 20.47 -0.57 -5.13
N GLN A 371 21.73 -0.84 -4.88
CA GLN A 371 22.52 -0.01 -3.96
C GLN A 371 22.53 1.42 -4.53
N PRO A 372 22.34 2.47 -3.72
CA PRO A 372 22.64 3.81 -4.18
C PRO A 372 24.10 3.83 -4.67
N ASP A 373 24.31 4.30 -5.90
CA ASP A 373 25.64 4.49 -6.44
C ASP A 373 26.47 5.30 -5.42
N THR A 374 27.41 4.64 -4.79
CA THR A 374 28.51 5.29 -4.07
C THR A 374 29.43 5.89 -5.12
N ARG A 375 29.11 7.07 -5.63
CA ARG A 375 30.04 7.98 -6.32
C ARG A 375 30.04 9.33 -5.66
#